data_17113b18ba875654844c2d87f2f79ab3
#
_entry.id   17113b18ba875654844c2d87f2f79ab3
#
_cell.length_a   1.000
_cell.length_b   1.000
_cell.length_c   1.000
_cell.angle_alpha   90.00
_cell.angle_beta   90.00
_cell.angle_gamma   90.00
#
_symmetry.space_group_name_H-M   'P 1'
#
loop_
_entity.id
_entity.type
_entity.pdbx_description
1 polymer ?
#
loop_
_entity_poly.entity_id
_entity_poly.type
_entity_poly.pdbx_seq_one_letter_code
_entity_poly.pdbx_strand_id
1 'polypeptide(L)'
;MKAKRRGLVANASRTPPARMIRPLAGLPPPKQRGPMTRAGKAIAPGSSSAFSPLAGTAASPAGAPSFALDALGGRPVDLEVDLGRGLVLANPIIAASGPFGYGVEVVDLADLSRLGALVTRGTSLKPRGGQPAPRMTEIPAGLLTGVGPQNPGLDLVLDRYAGTWVSWGVPVILNLCADSPGELGEAVRRLEGVPGVAGIEINLSCGGGGRGGGVPGLDPVAAGSYVAAARRATDLPVIAKLTAAAADVRAVAQACEDAGADAISAINTLPGLALAADRRGSALGSGYGGICGPALRPIALRVVWEVAQAVDVPVVGIGGVAAIDDVLDMLAAGASAVGIGVAALADPMLPVRLADELADACRALGVAAARELTGTALPARAAPPSTRGAEYAR
;
A
#
# COMPACT_ATOMS: atom_id res chain seq x y z
N MET A 1 0.20 -52.87 -57.74
CA MET A 1 -1.22 -52.39 -57.57
C MET A 1 -1.19 -50.97 -57.05
N LYS A 2 -1.91 -50.05 -57.72
CA LYS A 2 -1.80 -48.59 -57.65
C LYS A 2 -2.44 -48.03 -56.36
N ALA A 3 -1.74 -47.20 -55.58
CA ALA A 3 -2.28 -46.40 -54.49
C ALA A 3 -2.47 -44.95 -54.96
N LYS A 4 -3.70 -44.46 -54.86
CA LYS A 4 -4.12 -43.10 -55.23
C LYS A 4 -3.77 -42.10 -54.13
N ARG A 5 -3.04 -41.07 -54.49
CA ARG A 5 -2.90 -39.82 -53.71
C ARG A 5 -4.19 -39.00 -53.83
N ARG A 6 -4.79 -38.61 -52.72
CA ARG A 6 -5.79 -37.52 -52.65
C ARG A 6 -5.19 -36.31 -51.97
N GLY A 7 -5.15 -35.19 -52.70
CA GLY A 7 -4.67 -33.91 -52.20
C GLY A 7 -5.64 -33.25 -51.26
N LEU A 8 -5.10 -32.63 -50.21
CA LEU A 8 -5.87 -31.69 -49.36
C LEU A 8 -5.80 -30.29 -50.02
N VAL A 9 -6.96 -29.73 -50.27
CA VAL A 9 -7.18 -28.35 -50.71
C VAL A 9 -7.18 -27.46 -49.47
N ALA A 10 -6.28 -26.46 -49.45
CA ALA A 10 -6.26 -25.42 -48.42
C ALA A 10 -7.47 -24.51 -48.52
N ASN A 11 -8.20 -24.37 -47.42
CA ASN A 11 -9.33 -23.50 -47.30
C ASN A 11 -8.84 -22.13 -46.79
N ALA A 12 -8.86 -21.11 -47.65
CA ALA A 12 -8.50 -19.73 -47.31
C ALA A 12 -9.60 -19.09 -46.47
N SER A 13 -9.23 -18.66 -45.27
CA SER A 13 -10.07 -17.91 -44.35
C SER A 13 -10.40 -16.52 -44.92
N ARG A 14 -11.65 -16.25 -45.23
CA ARG A 14 -12.16 -14.92 -45.60
C ARG A 14 -12.34 -14.09 -44.35
N THR A 15 -11.56 -13.02 -44.25
CA THR A 15 -11.74 -11.92 -43.28
C THR A 15 -12.98 -11.09 -43.74
N PRO A 16 -13.90 -10.74 -42.85
CA PRO A 16 -15.02 -9.86 -43.21
C PRO A 16 -14.52 -8.41 -43.34
N PRO A 17 -15.11 -7.57 -44.21
CA PRO A 17 -14.67 -6.20 -44.45
C PRO A 17 -15.03 -5.32 -43.25
N ALA A 18 -14.11 -4.40 -42.90
CA ALA A 18 -14.29 -3.37 -41.90
C ALA A 18 -15.49 -2.48 -42.26
N ARG A 19 -16.44 -2.33 -41.32
CA ARG A 19 -17.53 -1.35 -41.47
C ARG A 19 -16.97 0.05 -41.44
N MET A 20 -17.00 0.76 -42.54
CA MET A 20 -16.77 2.20 -42.61
C MET A 20 -17.86 2.95 -41.84
N ILE A 21 -17.47 3.64 -40.77
CA ILE A 21 -18.33 4.58 -40.06
C ILE A 21 -18.42 5.83 -40.94
N ARG A 22 -19.62 6.17 -41.41
CA ARG A 22 -19.90 7.40 -42.15
C ARG A 22 -19.64 8.63 -41.24
N PRO A 23 -18.97 9.67 -41.71
CA PRO A 23 -18.87 10.95 -40.95
C PRO A 23 -20.24 11.59 -40.87
N LEU A 24 -20.61 12.08 -39.67
CA LEU A 24 -21.73 12.99 -39.47
C LEU A 24 -21.40 14.31 -40.10
N ALA A 25 -22.02 14.60 -41.25
CA ALA A 25 -22.01 15.90 -41.89
C ALA A 25 -22.87 16.88 -41.06
N GLY A 26 -22.32 18.05 -40.70
CA GLY A 26 -23.15 19.15 -40.20
C GLY A 26 -22.64 19.93 -38.99
N LEU A 27 -21.31 20.07 -38.76
CA LEU A 27 -20.80 21.07 -37.84
C LEU A 27 -19.97 22.11 -38.62
N PRO A 28 -20.21 23.42 -38.41
CA PRO A 28 -19.42 24.47 -39.07
C PRO A 28 -17.99 24.49 -38.51
N PRO A 29 -16.97 24.89 -39.32
CA PRO A 29 -15.59 24.93 -38.89
C PRO A 29 -15.38 26.03 -37.80
N PRO A 30 -14.43 25.82 -36.88
CA PRO A 30 -14.13 26.82 -35.85
C PRO A 30 -13.61 28.09 -36.47
N LYS A 31 -14.17 29.25 -36.07
CA LYS A 31 -13.73 30.59 -36.51
C LYS A 31 -12.29 30.83 -36.07
N GLN A 32 -11.41 31.06 -37.01
CA GLN A 32 -10.04 31.54 -36.77
C GLN A 32 -10.09 32.89 -36.04
N ARG A 33 -9.55 32.96 -34.83
CA ARG A 33 -9.32 34.23 -34.13
C ARG A 33 -8.01 34.85 -34.66
N GLY A 34 -8.09 36.06 -35.19
CA GLY A 34 -6.95 36.86 -35.60
C GLY A 34 -6.04 37.26 -34.42
N PRO A 35 -4.85 37.83 -34.69
CA PRO A 35 -3.84 38.09 -33.67
C PRO A 35 -4.32 39.15 -32.68
N MET A 36 -4.37 38.79 -31.37
CA MET A 36 -4.64 39.75 -30.31
C MET A 36 -3.37 40.56 -30.01
N THR A 37 -3.44 41.85 -30.19
CA THR A 37 -2.45 42.83 -29.79
C THR A 37 -2.27 42.84 -28.26
N ARG A 38 -1.01 42.80 -27.84
CA ARG A 38 -0.54 42.93 -26.47
C ARG A 38 -0.91 44.28 -25.89
N ALA A 39 -1.87 44.36 -24.97
CA ALA A 39 -1.99 45.50 -24.05
C ALA A 39 -1.74 44.94 -22.65
N GLY A 40 -0.62 45.35 -22.05
CA GLY A 40 -0.23 44.95 -20.72
C GLY A 40 -1.15 45.52 -19.64
N LYS A 41 -1.76 44.64 -18.85
CA LYS A 41 -2.17 44.94 -17.48
C LYS A 41 -1.50 43.92 -16.59
N ALA A 42 -0.62 44.39 -15.72
CA ALA A 42 -0.03 43.59 -14.66
C ALA A 42 -1.16 42.99 -13.80
N ILE A 43 -1.28 41.69 -13.82
CA ILE A 43 -2.11 40.94 -12.86
C ILE A 43 -1.26 40.82 -11.62
N ALA A 44 -1.73 41.40 -10.51
CA ALA A 44 -1.16 41.18 -9.18
C ALA A 44 -1.07 39.66 -8.90
N PRO A 45 -0.05 39.18 -8.17
CA PRO A 45 0.07 37.78 -7.83
C PRO A 45 -1.15 37.39 -7.00
N GLY A 46 -1.99 36.54 -7.59
CA GLY A 46 -3.10 35.92 -6.91
C GLY A 46 -2.53 35.10 -5.75
N SER A 47 -3.05 35.37 -4.56
CA SER A 47 -2.76 34.64 -3.33
C SER A 47 -2.74 33.15 -3.61
N SER A 48 -1.56 32.52 -3.42
CA SER A 48 -1.47 31.10 -3.22
C SER A 48 -2.43 30.75 -2.08
N SER A 49 -3.47 29.99 -2.34
CA SER A 49 -4.23 29.35 -1.29
C SER A 49 -3.29 28.32 -0.67
N ALA A 50 -2.47 28.80 0.27
CA ALA A 50 -1.79 27.94 1.21
C ALA A 50 -2.84 27.01 1.78
N PHE A 51 -2.51 25.74 1.84
CA PHE A 51 -3.18 24.71 2.60
C PHE A 51 -3.40 25.26 4.02
N SER A 52 -4.55 25.89 4.28
CA SER A 52 -4.97 26.17 5.64
C SER A 52 -5.42 24.82 6.20
N PRO A 53 -4.77 24.34 7.28
CA PRO A 53 -5.39 23.26 8.05
C PRO A 53 -6.76 23.78 8.45
N LEU A 54 -7.80 23.00 8.16
CA LEU A 54 -9.12 23.21 8.74
C LEU A 54 -8.93 23.19 10.25
N ALA A 55 -8.70 24.37 10.82
CA ALA A 55 -8.81 24.60 12.25
C ALA A 55 -10.31 24.52 12.61
N GLY A 56 -10.85 23.32 12.55
CA GLY A 56 -12.00 22.95 13.32
C GLY A 56 -11.51 22.83 14.75
N THR A 57 -11.58 23.94 15.50
CA THR A 57 -11.55 23.90 16.96
C THR A 57 -12.78 23.14 17.39
N ALA A 58 -12.71 21.80 17.41
CA ALA A 58 -13.51 21.03 18.32
C ALA A 58 -13.03 21.46 19.70
N ALA A 59 -13.87 22.23 20.42
CA ALA A 59 -13.66 22.55 21.82
C ALA A 59 -13.38 21.21 22.52
N SER A 60 -12.18 21.02 23.03
CA SER A 60 -11.88 19.93 23.95
C SER A 60 -12.93 19.93 25.03
N PRO A 61 -13.59 18.80 25.34
CA PRO A 61 -14.47 18.74 26.48
C PRO A 61 -13.66 19.14 27.72
N ALA A 62 -14.08 20.19 28.40
CA ALA A 62 -13.48 20.62 29.66
C ALA A 62 -13.57 19.44 30.65
N GLY A 63 -12.43 18.83 30.97
CA GLY A 63 -12.33 17.69 31.88
C GLY A 63 -11.46 16.54 31.43
N ALA A 64 -10.58 16.72 30.44
CA ALA A 64 -9.51 15.75 30.23
C ALA A 64 -8.65 15.71 31.50
N PRO A 65 -8.45 14.54 32.15
CA PRO A 65 -7.59 14.45 33.32
C PRO A 65 -6.20 14.96 32.90
N SER A 66 -5.64 15.88 33.68
CA SER A 66 -4.24 16.25 33.58
C SER A 66 -3.45 14.99 33.97
N PHE A 67 -3.04 14.19 32.98
CA PHE A 67 -2.16 13.06 33.22
C PHE A 67 -0.84 13.61 33.75
N ALA A 68 -0.47 13.16 34.92
CA ALA A 68 0.79 13.51 35.55
C ALA A 68 1.94 13.19 34.59
N LEU A 69 2.73 14.20 34.27
CA LEU A 69 3.81 14.21 33.27
C LEU A 69 4.96 13.23 33.57
N ASP A 70 4.81 12.25 34.46
CA ASP A 70 5.89 11.34 34.84
C ASP A 70 5.42 9.98 35.39
N ALA A 71 4.40 9.37 34.80
CA ALA A 71 3.90 8.06 35.25
C ALA A 71 4.96 6.93 35.16
N LEU A 72 5.96 7.05 34.28
CA LEU A 72 7.01 6.04 34.10
C LEU A 72 8.38 6.42 34.70
N GLY A 73 8.51 7.59 35.38
CA GLY A 73 9.72 7.95 36.11
C GLY A 73 11.00 7.89 35.30
N GLY A 74 10.97 8.34 34.03
CA GLY A 74 12.12 8.34 33.12
C GLY A 74 12.55 6.98 32.59
N ARG A 75 11.76 5.93 32.74
CA ARG A 75 12.04 4.61 32.15
C ARG A 75 11.92 4.65 30.64
N PRO A 76 12.85 4.00 29.90
CA PRO A 76 12.72 3.86 28.46
C PRO A 76 11.42 3.09 28.10
N VAL A 77 10.71 3.55 27.09
CA VAL A 77 9.56 2.83 26.51
C VAL A 77 10.10 1.77 25.56
N ASP A 78 9.56 0.56 25.65
CA ASP A 78 9.82 -0.50 24.71
C ASP A 78 8.98 -0.29 23.44
N LEU A 79 9.63 -0.02 22.31
CA LEU A 79 9.00 0.17 21.01
C LEU A 79 9.14 -1.05 20.09
N GLU A 80 9.84 -2.10 20.53
CA GLU A 80 10.10 -3.27 19.71
C GLU A 80 8.82 -3.97 19.26
N VAL A 81 8.81 -4.42 17.99
CA VAL A 81 7.68 -5.13 17.37
C VAL A 81 8.21 -6.33 16.61
N ASP A 82 7.67 -7.51 16.88
CA ASP A 82 7.90 -8.73 16.11
C ASP A 82 6.79 -8.90 15.05
N LEU A 83 7.17 -8.92 13.78
CA LEU A 83 6.30 -9.19 12.63
C LEU A 83 6.32 -10.65 12.19
N GLY A 84 6.85 -11.53 13.01
CA GLY A 84 6.95 -12.96 12.74
C GLY A 84 8.24 -13.35 12.03
N ARG A 85 8.57 -14.65 12.14
CA ARG A 85 9.74 -15.29 11.50
C ARG A 85 11.07 -14.52 11.67
N GLY A 86 11.26 -13.90 12.85
CA GLY A 86 12.49 -13.15 13.16
C GLY A 86 12.59 -11.75 12.54
N LEU A 87 11.52 -11.24 11.94
CA LEU A 87 11.47 -9.84 11.51
C LEU A 87 11.08 -8.96 12.70
N VAL A 88 12.09 -8.62 13.49
CA VAL A 88 11.94 -7.74 14.65
C VAL A 88 12.32 -6.32 14.29
N LEU A 89 11.41 -5.38 14.54
CA LEU A 89 11.55 -3.95 14.27
C LEU A 89 11.90 -3.21 15.55
N ALA A 90 12.84 -2.25 15.49
CA ALA A 90 13.21 -1.42 16.64
C ALA A 90 12.07 -0.51 17.13
N ASN A 91 11.10 -0.20 16.28
CA ASN A 91 9.87 0.53 16.59
C ASN A 91 8.79 0.24 15.54
N PRO A 92 7.49 0.53 15.81
CA PRO A 92 6.41 0.16 14.91
C PRO A 92 6.22 1.07 13.68
N ILE A 93 7.06 2.09 13.47
CA ILE A 93 6.88 3.04 12.36
C ILE A 93 7.64 2.56 11.12
N ILE A 94 6.89 2.32 10.05
CA ILE A 94 7.40 1.79 8.78
C ILE A 94 7.23 2.84 7.67
N ALA A 95 8.27 3.09 6.88
CA ALA A 95 8.10 3.78 5.60
C ALA A 95 7.41 2.83 4.61
N ALA A 96 6.12 3.09 4.31
CA ALA A 96 5.33 2.21 3.44
C ALA A 96 5.79 2.27 1.98
N SER A 97 5.52 1.20 1.24
CA SER A 97 5.86 1.07 -0.18
C SER A 97 5.36 2.25 -1.02
N GLY A 98 6.25 2.82 -1.81
CA GLY A 98 5.98 3.85 -2.82
C GLY A 98 6.75 5.15 -2.61
N PRO A 99 6.43 5.97 -1.60
CA PRO A 99 7.01 7.31 -1.43
C PRO A 99 8.53 7.35 -1.33
N PHE A 100 9.13 6.41 -0.64
CA PHE A 100 10.59 6.38 -0.43
C PHE A 100 11.36 5.63 -1.54
N GLY A 101 10.68 5.22 -2.62
CA GLY A 101 11.35 4.55 -3.73
C GLY A 101 12.07 3.27 -3.27
N TYR A 102 13.37 3.25 -3.42
CA TYR A 102 14.28 2.20 -2.92
C TYR A 102 15.10 2.66 -1.70
N GLY A 103 14.77 3.84 -1.15
CA GLY A 103 15.40 4.46 0.00
C GLY A 103 16.49 5.46 -0.37
N VAL A 104 17.22 5.22 -1.45
CA VAL A 104 18.29 6.12 -1.93
C VAL A 104 17.80 7.51 -2.31
N GLU A 105 16.50 7.63 -2.63
CA GLU A 105 15.86 8.90 -2.98
C GLU A 105 15.68 9.84 -1.77
N VAL A 106 15.77 9.31 -0.56
CA VAL A 106 15.47 10.07 0.68
C VAL A 106 16.57 9.97 1.75
N VAL A 107 17.61 9.17 1.55
CA VAL A 107 18.66 8.94 2.55
C VAL A 107 19.38 10.22 2.98
N ASP A 108 19.48 11.22 2.10
CA ASP A 108 20.06 12.53 2.41
C ASP A 108 19.07 13.47 3.15
N LEU A 109 17.79 13.09 3.21
CA LEU A 109 16.72 13.91 3.79
C LEU A 109 16.26 13.36 5.16
N ALA A 110 16.33 12.05 5.36
CA ALA A 110 15.83 11.38 6.56
C ALA A 110 16.80 10.31 7.02
N ASP A 111 17.04 10.25 8.33
CA ASP A 111 17.81 9.17 8.95
C ASP A 111 16.97 7.89 8.98
N LEU A 112 17.16 7.02 7.99
CA LEU A 112 16.40 5.79 7.82
C LEU A 112 16.64 4.80 8.96
N SER A 113 17.79 4.85 9.67
CA SER A 113 18.09 3.94 10.79
C SER A 113 17.14 4.09 11.97
N ARG A 114 16.41 5.20 12.03
CA ARG A 114 15.40 5.49 13.08
C ARG A 114 14.02 4.92 12.78
N LEU A 115 13.81 4.34 11.61
CA LEU A 115 12.56 3.66 11.24
C LEU A 115 12.57 2.22 11.75
N GLY A 116 11.40 1.67 11.99
CA GLY A 116 11.27 0.23 12.24
C GLY A 116 11.58 -0.59 10.99
N ALA A 117 11.13 -0.15 9.83
CA ALA A 117 11.47 -0.76 8.53
C ALA A 117 11.25 0.21 7.36
N LEU A 118 11.88 -0.10 6.24
CA LEU A 118 11.61 0.50 4.94
C LEU A 118 10.99 -0.54 4.02
N VAL A 119 9.80 -0.27 3.46
CA VAL A 119 9.22 -1.09 2.39
C VAL A 119 9.48 -0.43 1.05
N THR A 120 10.19 -1.12 0.17
CA THR A 120 10.57 -0.57 -1.13
C THR A 120 9.36 -0.35 -2.05
N ARG A 121 9.57 0.42 -3.11
CA ARG A 121 8.64 0.51 -4.22
C ARG A 121 8.37 -0.88 -4.81
N GLY A 122 7.13 -1.09 -5.28
CA GLY A 122 6.72 -2.34 -5.92
C GLY A 122 7.61 -2.71 -7.09
N THR A 123 8.22 -3.89 -7.01
CA THR A 123 9.20 -4.42 -7.97
C THR A 123 8.66 -5.71 -8.57
N SER A 124 8.80 -5.89 -9.87
CA SER A 124 8.44 -7.12 -10.60
C SER A 124 9.67 -7.81 -11.15
N LEU A 125 9.53 -9.10 -11.46
CA LEU A 125 10.62 -9.91 -12.02
C LEU A 125 11.24 -9.23 -13.26
N LYS A 126 10.38 -8.75 -14.17
CA LYS A 126 10.78 -8.01 -15.38
C LYS A 126 10.49 -6.52 -15.22
N PRO A 127 11.22 -5.64 -15.94
CA PRO A 127 10.93 -4.20 -15.95
C PRO A 127 9.49 -3.92 -16.37
N ARG A 128 8.84 -2.93 -15.72
CA ARG A 128 7.52 -2.44 -16.10
C ARG A 128 7.54 -0.94 -16.35
N GLY A 129 6.92 -0.50 -17.43
CA GLY A 129 6.62 0.90 -17.69
C GLY A 129 5.56 1.43 -16.72
N GLY A 130 5.56 2.77 -16.52
CA GLY A 130 4.48 3.43 -15.78
C GLY A 130 3.28 3.72 -16.67
N GLN A 131 2.22 4.21 -16.04
CA GLN A 131 1.04 4.71 -16.74
C GLN A 131 1.33 6.05 -17.45
N PRO A 132 0.52 6.44 -18.45
CA PRO A 132 0.65 7.77 -19.09
C PRO A 132 0.49 8.92 -18.09
N ALA A 133 1.15 10.05 -18.36
CA ALA A 133 0.96 11.28 -17.60
C ALA A 133 -0.37 11.99 -18.00
N PRO A 134 -0.97 12.79 -17.10
CA PRO A 134 -0.60 13.04 -15.69
C PRO A 134 -0.77 11.79 -14.80
N ARG A 135 0.12 11.61 -13.82
CA ARG A 135 0.15 10.41 -12.96
C ARG A 135 -0.30 10.67 -11.53
N MET A 136 -0.48 11.94 -11.18
CA MET A 136 -0.94 12.35 -9.84
C MET A 136 -1.80 13.61 -9.99
N THR A 137 -2.80 13.73 -9.15
CA THR A 137 -3.61 14.93 -8.98
C THR A 137 -4.08 15.06 -7.54
N GLU A 138 -4.22 16.29 -7.07
CA GLU A 138 -4.79 16.55 -5.74
C GLU A 138 -6.29 16.29 -5.73
N ILE A 139 -6.77 15.81 -4.60
CA ILE A 139 -8.18 15.68 -4.26
C ILE A 139 -8.40 16.25 -2.85
N PRO A 140 -9.63 16.52 -2.42
CA PRO A 140 -9.88 16.94 -1.04
C PRO A 140 -9.28 15.95 -0.04
N ALA A 141 -8.41 16.47 0.85
CA ALA A 141 -7.72 15.73 1.90
C ALA A 141 -6.84 14.55 1.40
N GLY A 142 -6.25 14.65 0.19
CA GLY A 142 -5.36 13.62 -0.29
C GLY A 142 -4.89 13.76 -1.73
N LEU A 143 -4.42 12.66 -2.28
CA LEU A 143 -3.98 12.54 -3.67
C LEU A 143 -4.70 11.38 -4.37
N LEU A 144 -4.89 11.53 -5.67
CA LEU A 144 -5.20 10.42 -6.57
C LEU A 144 -3.95 10.11 -7.40
N THR A 145 -3.45 8.88 -7.31
CA THR A 145 -2.21 8.46 -7.96
C THR A 145 -2.46 7.36 -8.99
N GLY A 146 -1.94 7.56 -10.20
CA GLY A 146 -2.00 6.60 -11.29
C GLY A 146 -0.61 6.32 -11.87
N VAL A 147 0.39 6.13 -11.01
CA VAL A 147 1.78 5.85 -11.45
C VAL A 147 1.90 4.46 -12.07
N GLY A 148 1.13 3.50 -11.56
CA GLY A 148 1.25 2.09 -11.91
C GLY A 148 2.51 1.44 -11.31
N PRO A 149 2.73 0.14 -11.58
CA PRO A 149 3.85 -0.62 -11.02
C PRO A 149 5.17 -0.36 -11.78
N GLN A 150 5.47 0.90 -12.09
CA GLN A 150 6.72 1.26 -12.78
C GLN A 150 7.94 0.87 -11.96
N ASN A 151 8.81 0.03 -12.51
CA ASN A 151 10.05 -0.38 -11.86
C ASN A 151 11.06 -0.91 -12.90
N PRO A 152 12.36 -0.93 -12.60
CA PRO A 152 13.39 -1.35 -13.53
C PRO A 152 13.59 -2.88 -13.64
N GLY A 153 12.79 -3.68 -12.91
CA GLY A 153 12.95 -5.12 -12.79
C GLY A 153 13.83 -5.53 -11.62
N LEU A 154 13.56 -6.75 -11.10
CA LEU A 154 14.18 -7.25 -9.88
C LEU A 154 15.69 -7.31 -9.94
N ASP A 155 16.26 -7.88 -11.02
CA ASP A 155 17.71 -8.07 -11.15
C ASP A 155 18.45 -6.73 -11.02
N LEU A 156 17.95 -5.67 -11.69
CA LEU A 156 18.57 -4.35 -11.64
C LEU A 156 18.40 -3.68 -10.27
N VAL A 157 17.27 -3.94 -9.58
CA VAL A 157 17.04 -3.44 -8.21
C VAL A 157 18.06 -4.06 -7.24
N LEU A 158 18.24 -5.37 -7.30
CA LEU A 158 19.17 -6.07 -6.43
C LEU A 158 20.63 -5.66 -6.71
N ASP A 159 21.03 -5.60 -7.98
CA ASP A 159 22.36 -5.16 -8.39
C ASP A 159 22.69 -3.75 -7.87
N ARG A 160 21.75 -2.82 -7.96
CA ARG A 160 21.98 -1.42 -7.58
C ARG A 160 21.91 -1.14 -6.09
N TYR A 161 21.00 -1.80 -5.37
CA TYR A 161 20.59 -1.32 -4.05
C TYR A 161 20.86 -2.30 -2.91
N ALA A 162 20.92 -3.62 -3.15
CA ALA A 162 21.04 -4.61 -2.09
C ALA A 162 22.30 -4.38 -1.22
N GLY A 163 23.44 -4.09 -1.85
CA GLY A 163 24.67 -3.78 -1.14
C GLY A 163 24.59 -2.53 -0.27
N THR A 164 23.82 -1.52 -0.70
CA THR A 164 23.60 -0.27 0.05
C THR A 164 22.68 -0.50 1.24
N TRP A 165 21.63 -1.30 1.10
CA TRP A 165 20.67 -1.61 2.17
C TRP A 165 21.34 -2.22 3.40
N VAL A 166 22.37 -3.05 3.20
CA VAL A 166 23.15 -3.65 4.31
C VAL A 166 23.71 -2.61 5.27
N SER A 167 24.06 -1.42 4.76
CA SER A 167 24.72 -0.36 5.54
C SER A 167 23.76 0.55 6.33
N TRP A 168 22.43 0.45 6.09
CA TRP A 168 21.48 1.43 6.65
C TRP A 168 21.05 1.15 8.09
N GLY A 169 21.29 -0.05 8.61
CA GLY A 169 20.90 -0.40 9.98
C GLY A 169 19.38 -0.47 10.20
N VAL A 170 18.57 -0.47 9.13
CA VAL A 170 17.12 -0.61 9.14
C VAL A 170 16.71 -1.83 8.29
N PRO A 171 15.76 -2.66 8.74
CA PRO A 171 15.22 -3.74 7.93
C PRO A 171 14.61 -3.22 6.62
N VAL A 172 15.06 -3.73 5.47
CA VAL A 172 14.48 -3.42 4.17
C VAL A 172 13.60 -4.58 3.71
N ILE A 173 12.32 -4.29 3.50
CA ILE A 173 11.30 -5.23 3.04
C ILE A 173 11.04 -4.96 1.56
N LEU A 174 11.25 -5.97 0.72
CA LEU A 174 11.08 -5.81 -0.74
C LEU A 174 9.62 -6.02 -1.13
N ASN A 175 8.94 -4.96 -1.62
CA ASN A 175 7.59 -5.11 -2.14
C ASN A 175 7.61 -5.73 -3.54
N LEU A 176 6.93 -6.85 -3.73
CA LEU A 176 6.91 -7.62 -4.98
C LEU A 176 5.55 -7.55 -5.66
N CYS A 177 5.58 -7.28 -6.97
CA CYS A 177 4.44 -7.32 -7.89
C CYS A 177 4.62 -8.45 -8.90
N ALA A 178 3.61 -9.27 -9.12
CA ALA A 178 3.64 -10.34 -10.10
C ALA A 178 2.28 -10.52 -10.79
N ASP A 179 2.26 -11.03 -12.02
CA ASP A 179 1.03 -11.31 -12.77
C ASP A 179 0.52 -12.75 -12.55
N SER A 180 1.33 -13.59 -11.88
CA SER A 180 0.95 -14.95 -11.52
C SER A 180 1.70 -15.44 -10.27
N PRO A 181 1.17 -16.45 -9.55
CA PRO A 181 1.88 -17.11 -8.45
C PRO A 181 3.23 -17.69 -8.88
N GLY A 182 3.33 -18.23 -10.11
CA GLY A 182 4.57 -18.78 -10.65
C GLY A 182 5.65 -17.70 -10.84
N GLU A 183 5.29 -16.54 -11.41
CA GLU A 183 6.20 -15.40 -11.55
C GLU A 183 6.66 -14.88 -10.18
N LEU A 184 5.75 -14.81 -9.20
CA LEU A 184 6.09 -14.41 -7.84
C LEU A 184 7.09 -15.39 -7.22
N GLY A 185 6.83 -16.69 -7.29
CA GLY A 185 7.74 -17.71 -6.77
C GLY A 185 9.12 -17.67 -7.43
N GLU A 186 9.21 -17.35 -8.73
CA GLU A 186 10.50 -17.14 -9.40
C GLU A 186 11.21 -15.89 -8.89
N ALA A 187 10.50 -14.76 -8.74
CA ALA A 187 11.05 -13.53 -8.18
C ALA A 187 11.58 -13.75 -6.76
N VAL A 188 10.83 -14.45 -5.92
CA VAL A 188 11.20 -14.74 -4.54
C VAL A 188 12.45 -15.62 -4.45
N ARG A 189 12.58 -16.67 -5.26
CA ARG A 189 13.80 -17.50 -5.31
C ARG A 189 15.08 -16.72 -5.61
N ARG A 190 14.99 -15.61 -6.36
CA ARG A 190 16.15 -14.75 -6.66
C ARG A 190 16.62 -13.93 -5.45
N LEU A 191 15.88 -13.91 -4.36
CA LEU A 191 16.25 -13.23 -3.13
C LEU A 191 17.07 -14.12 -2.20
N GLU A 192 17.19 -15.42 -2.49
CA GLU A 192 17.95 -16.34 -1.67
C GLU A 192 19.43 -15.90 -1.58
N GLY A 193 19.89 -15.71 -0.36
CA GLY A 193 21.27 -15.28 -0.09
C GLY A 193 21.57 -13.82 -0.47
N VAL A 194 20.57 -13.02 -0.89
CA VAL A 194 20.78 -11.59 -1.18
C VAL A 194 20.88 -10.81 0.13
N PRO A 195 22.02 -10.17 0.42
CA PRO A 195 22.17 -9.40 1.64
C PRO A 195 21.29 -8.14 1.60
N GLY A 196 20.87 -7.66 2.78
CA GLY A 196 20.12 -6.41 2.92
C GLY A 196 18.62 -6.54 2.69
N VAL A 197 18.09 -7.70 2.27
CA VAL A 197 16.65 -7.97 2.21
C VAL A 197 16.23 -8.69 3.48
N ALA A 198 15.45 -8.03 4.33
CA ALA A 198 14.99 -8.55 5.63
C ALA A 198 13.65 -9.31 5.54
N GLY A 199 12.87 -9.07 4.48
CA GLY A 199 11.57 -9.71 4.26
C GLY A 199 10.98 -9.30 2.92
N ILE A 200 9.81 -9.86 2.60
CA ILE A 200 9.07 -9.53 1.38
C ILE A 200 7.64 -9.10 1.70
N GLU A 201 7.14 -8.10 0.96
CA GLU A 201 5.74 -7.70 0.98
C GLU A 201 5.11 -8.06 -0.38
N ILE A 202 4.16 -8.99 -0.41
CA ILE A 202 3.43 -9.39 -1.61
C ILE A 202 2.34 -8.37 -1.90
N ASN A 203 2.43 -7.65 -3.02
CA ASN A 203 1.45 -6.66 -3.41
C ASN A 203 0.24 -7.32 -4.11
N LEU A 204 -0.78 -7.69 -3.35
CA LEU A 204 -1.98 -8.33 -3.88
C LEU A 204 -2.92 -7.38 -4.65
N SER A 205 -2.60 -6.08 -4.71
CA SER A 205 -3.31 -5.10 -5.55
C SER A 205 -2.72 -4.97 -6.96
N CYS A 206 -1.53 -5.55 -7.20
CA CYS A 206 -0.89 -5.64 -8.50
C CYS A 206 -1.16 -7.02 -9.08
N GLY A 207 -1.68 -7.07 -10.28
CA GLY A 207 -1.94 -8.30 -11.02
C GLY A 207 -2.78 -8.00 -12.25
N GLY A 208 -2.74 -8.88 -13.23
CA GLY A 208 -3.63 -8.78 -14.39
C GLY A 208 -3.24 -7.74 -15.44
N GLY A 209 -1.99 -7.34 -15.53
CA GLY A 209 -1.46 -6.57 -16.68
C GLY A 209 -1.54 -7.34 -18.01
N GLY A 210 -1.86 -8.63 -17.96
CA GLY A 210 -2.16 -9.49 -19.10
C GLY A 210 -3.67 -9.68 -19.29
N ARG A 211 -4.09 -10.01 -20.51
CA ARG A 211 -5.49 -10.27 -20.86
C ARG A 211 -6.08 -11.37 -19.95
N GLY A 212 -6.91 -10.98 -18.97
CA GLY A 212 -7.71 -11.90 -18.16
C GLY A 212 -7.27 -12.14 -16.72
N GLY A 213 -6.20 -11.49 -16.22
CA GLY A 213 -5.79 -11.59 -14.82
C GLY A 213 -6.53 -10.58 -13.94
N GLY A 214 -7.28 -11.04 -12.94
CA GLY A 214 -7.90 -10.21 -11.90
C GLY A 214 -6.87 -9.70 -10.89
N VAL A 215 -7.28 -8.76 -10.03
CA VAL A 215 -6.50 -8.32 -8.86
C VAL A 215 -6.54 -9.43 -7.80
N PRO A 216 -5.41 -10.08 -7.43
CA PRO A 216 -5.41 -11.25 -6.55
C PRO A 216 -6.09 -10.98 -5.20
N GLY A 217 -5.89 -9.77 -4.64
CA GLY A 217 -6.45 -9.38 -3.36
C GLY A 217 -7.97 -9.21 -3.30
N LEU A 218 -8.69 -9.43 -4.41
CA LEU A 218 -10.16 -9.43 -4.43
C LEU A 218 -10.77 -10.81 -4.15
N ASP A 219 -9.99 -11.87 -4.25
CA ASP A 219 -10.43 -13.26 -4.12
C ASP A 219 -9.54 -14.02 -3.13
N PRO A 220 -10.09 -14.66 -2.08
CA PRO A 220 -9.31 -15.36 -1.07
C PRO A 220 -8.44 -16.49 -1.65
N VAL A 221 -8.96 -17.27 -2.62
CA VAL A 221 -8.23 -18.39 -3.22
C VAL A 221 -7.04 -17.87 -4.06
N ALA A 222 -7.27 -16.82 -4.83
CA ALA A 222 -6.20 -16.19 -5.59
C ALA A 222 -5.13 -15.62 -4.66
N ALA A 223 -5.51 -14.86 -3.63
CA ALA A 223 -4.57 -14.27 -2.66
C ALA A 223 -3.74 -15.36 -1.96
N GLY A 224 -4.38 -16.40 -1.43
CA GLY A 224 -3.70 -17.54 -0.80
C GLY A 224 -2.73 -18.23 -1.75
N SER A 225 -3.05 -18.38 -3.05
CA SER A 225 -2.17 -18.99 -4.03
C SER A 225 -0.86 -18.23 -4.24
N TYR A 226 -0.91 -16.88 -4.22
CA TYR A 226 0.29 -16.03 -4.29
C TYR A 226 1.15 -16.18 -3.04
N VAL A 227 0.54 -16.12 -1.86
CA VAL A 227 1.26 -16.30 -0.58
C VAL A 227 1.90 -17.69 -0.52
N ALA A 228 1.16 -18.75 -0.83
CA ALA A 228 1.70 -20.11 -0.85
C ALA A 228 2.85 -20.29 -1.86
N ALA A 229 2.81 -19.60 -3.01
CA ALA A 229 3.91 -19.63 -3.98
C ALA A 229 5.18 -18.96 -3.44
N ALA A 230 5.04 -17.83 -2.76
CA ALA A 230 6.14 -17.14 -2.10
C ALA A 230 6.68 -17.98 -0.94
N ARG A 231 5.82 -18.48 -0.05
CA ARG A 231 6.23 -19.28 1.12
C ARG A 231 7.04 -20.51 0.75
N ARG A 232 6.68 -21.20 -0.33
CA ARG A 232 7.46 -22.35 -0.83
C ARG A 232 8.82 -21.98 -1.42
N ALA A 233 9.04 -20.70 -1.71
CA ALA A 233 10.22 -20.23 -2.44
C ALA A 233 11.27 -19.57 -1.53
N THR A 234 10.98 -19.32 -0.25
CA THR A 234 11.91 -18.63 0.67
C THR A 234 11.60 -18.91 2.13
N ASP A 235 12.61 -18.76 2.98
CA ASP A 235 12.47 -18.72 4.43
C ASP A 235 12.39 -17.28 4.98
N LEU A 236 12.51 -16.26 4.14
CA LEU A 236 12.31 -14.87 4.56
C LEU A 236 10.88 -14.64 5.09
N PRO A 237 10.69 -13.67 6.00
CA PRO A 237 9.37 -13.20 6.40
C PRO A 237 8.52 -12.77 5.21
N VAL A 238 7.26 -13.22 5.16
CA VAL A 238 6.29 -12.96 4.09
C VAL A 238 5.14 -12.13 4.63
N ILE A 239 4.98 -10.92 4.13
CA ILE A 239 3.88 -10.02 4.46
C ILE A 239 2.90 -9.98 3.27
N ALA A 240 1.61 -10.19 3.52
CA ALA A 240 0.58 -10.08 2.48
C ALA A 240 -0.09 -8.70 2.52
N LYS A 241 0.06 -7.89 1.44
CA LYS A 241 -0.54 -6.56 1.36
C LYS A 241 -1.90 -6.57 0.70
N LEU A 242 -2.93 -6.28 1.51
CA LEU A 242 -4.33 -6.32 1.13
C LEU A 242 -4.80 -5.03 0.44
N THR A 243 -5.91 -5.17 -0.30
CA THR A 243 -6.70 -4.05 -0.82
C THR A 243 -8.02 -3.92 -0.08
N ALA A 244 -8.45 -2.68 0.19
CA ALA A 244 -9.78 -2.43 0.77
C ALA A 244 -10.93 -2.63 -0.25
N ALA A 245 -10.62 -2.92 -1.50
CA ALA A 245 -11.62 -3.17 -2.54
C ALA A 245 -12.19 -4.59 -2.53
N ALA A 246 -11.65 -5.51 -1.71
CA ALA A 246 -12.21 -6.83 -1.51
C ALA A 246 -13.63 -6.76 -0.89
N ALA A 247 -14.54 -7.60 -1.38
CA ALA A 247 -15.89 -7.69 -0.82
C ALA A 247 -15.87 -8.25 0.63
N ASP A 248 -14.98 -9.20 0.89
CA ASP A 248 -14.71 -9.75 2.21
C ASP A 248 -13.20 -9.78 2.47
N VAL A 249 -12.71 -8.71 3.10
CA VAL A 249 -11.29 -8.56 3.42
C VAL A 249 -10.83 -9.53 4.50
N ARG A 250 -11.73 -9.97 5.39
CA ARG A 250 -11.44 -10.94 6.45
C ARG A 250 -11.11 -12.30 5.86
N ALA A 251 -11.95 -12.77 4.93
CA ALA A 251 -11.70 -14.03 4.22
C ALA A 251 -10.40 -14.01 3.41
N VAL A 252 -10.05 -12.86 2.79
CA VAL A 252 -8.76 -12.71 2.10
C VAL A 252 -7.60 -12.75 3.07
N ALA A 253 -7.69 -12.09 4.24
CA ALA A 253 -6.65 -12.10 5.26
C ALA A 253 -6.41 -13.51 5.81
N GLN A 254 -7.48 -14.22 6.17
CA GLN A 254 -7.41 -15.61 6.65
C GLN A 254 -6.77 -16.54 5.62
N ALA A 255 -7.17 -16.44 4.35
CA ALA A 255 -6.56 -17.24 3.28
C ALA A 255 -5.06 -16.94 3.09
N CYS A 256 -4.61 -15.71 3.34
CA CYS A 256 -3.20 -15.37 3.32
C CYS A 256 -2.45 -15.97 4.51
N GLU A 257 -3.02 -15.90 5.71
CA GLU A 257 -2.47 -16.50 6.92
C GLU A 257 -2.37 -18.02 6.77
N ASP A 258 -3.44 -18.71 6.37
CA ASP A 258 -3.49 -20.15 6.11
C ASP A 258 -2.45 -20.59 5.07
N ALA A 259 -2.14 -19.71 4.11
CA ALA A 259 -1.13 -19.94 3.08
C ALA A 259 0.31 -19.68 3.55
N GLY A 260 0.50 -19.22 4.79
CA GLY A 260 1.80 -19.02 5.42
C GLY A 260 2.35 -17.60 5.36
N ALA A 261 1.50 -16.57 5.30
CA ALA A 261 1.92 -15.20 5.59
C ALA A 261 2.31 -15.08 7.06
N ASP A 262 3.44 -14.42 7.33
CA ASP A 262 3.93 -14.16 8.69
C ASP A 262 3.32 -12.87 9.27
N ALA A 263 2.87 -11.95 8.40
CA ALA A 263 2.12 -10.74 8.76
C ALA A 263 1.19 -10.30 7.62
N ILE A 264 0.22 -9.45 7.95
CA ILE A 264 -0.70 -8.83 6.99
C ILE A 264 -0.48 -7.32 6.97
N SER A 265 -0.33 -6.67 5.81
CA SER A 265 -0.37 -5.21 5.71
C SER A 265 -1.69 -4.73 5.06
N ALA A 266 -2.36 -3.77 5.69
CA ALA A 266 -3.66 -3.24 5.30
C ALA A 266 -3.67 -1.70 5.48
N ILE A 267 -3.84 -0.93 4.41
CA ILE A 267 -4.30 -1.27 3.07
C ILE A 267 -3.44 -0.66 1.96
N ASN A 268 -3.66 -1.09 0.73
CA ASN A 268 -3.21 -0.36 -0.45
C ASN A 268 -4.18 0.80 -0.77
N THR A 269 -3.85 1.64 -1.76
CA THR A 269 -4.73 2.71 -2.26
C THR A 269 -6.07 2.16 -2.75
N LEU A 270 -7.15 2.95 -2.61
CA LEU A 270 -8.49 2.58 -3.05
C LEU A 270 -8.78 3.17 -4.43
N PRO A 271 -9.34 2.42 -5.39
CA PRO A 271 -9.68 2.95 -6.70
C PRO A 271 -10.59 4.17 -6.64
N GLY A 272 -10.24 5.21 -7.41
CA GLY A 272 -11.01 6.44 -7.49
C GLY A 272 -10.80 7.18 -8.80
N LEU A 273 -11.65 8.18 -9.06
CA LEU A 273 -11.64 9.01 -10.25
C LEU A 273 -11.66 10.50 -9.87
N ALA A 274 -10.83 11.30 -10.54
CA ALA A 274 -10.96 12.74 -10.59
C ALA A 274 -11.14 13.18 -12.03
N LEU A 275 -12.05 14.12 -12.28
CA LEU A 275 -12.26 14.66 -13.61
C LEU A 275 -11.31 15.83 -13.87
N ALA A 276 -10.89 15.97 -15.12
CA ALA A 276 -10.18 17.17 -15.58
C ALA A 276 -11.03 18.43 -15.39
N ALA A 277 -10.39 19.60 -15.33
CA ALA A 277 -11.08 20.86 -15.05
C ALA A 277 -12.20 21.19 -16.07
N ASP A 278 -12.03 20.78 -17.32
CA ASP A 278 -13.04 20.92 -18.38
C ASP A 278 -14.16 19.86 -18.35
N ARG A 279 -14.08 18.89 -17.43
CA ARG A 279 -15.01 17.74 -17.26
C ARG A 279 -15.17 16.86 -18.49
N ARG A 280 -14.19 16.86 -19.40
CA ARG A 280 -14.22 16.05 -20.64
C ARG A 280 -13.39 14.79 -20.57
N GLY A 281 -12.81 14.49 -19.41
CA GLY A 281 -11.99 13.30 -19.22
C GLY A 281 -11.50 13.18 -17.79
N SER A 282 -10.65 12.20 -17.56
CA SER A 282 -9.95 12.00 -16.29
C SER A 282 -8.84 13.03 -16.13
N ALA A 283 -8.58 13.44 -14.88
CA ALA A 283 -7.39 14.20 -14.51
C ALA A 283 -6.10 13.38 -14.61
N LEU A 284 -6.20 12.04 -14.71
CA LEU A 284 -5.06 11.14 -14.87
C LEU A 284 -5.00 10.51 -16.25
N GLY A 285 -3.79 10.36 -16.79
CA GLY A 285 -3.55 9.69 -18.06
C GLY A 285 -3.94 8.20 -18.07
N SER A 286 -3.99 7.55 -16.90
CA SER A 286 -4.47 6.17 -16.69
C SER A 286 -6.00 6.02 -16.71
N GLY A 287 -6.77 7.12 -16.75
CA GLY A 287 -8.22 7.12 -16.64
C GLY A 287 -8.72 7.14 -15.19
N TYR A 288 -8.19 6.34 -14.30
CA TYR A 288 -8.47 6.32 -12.86
C TYR A 288 -7.19 6.03 -12.08
N GLY A 289 -7.21 6.17 -10.76
CA GLY A 289 -6.05 5.96 -9.91
C GLY A 289 -6.43 5.45 -8.53
N GLY A 290 -5.43 5.42 -7.63
CA GLY A 290 -5.61 5.06 -6.24
C GLY A 290 -5.72 6.30 -5.36
N ILE A 291 -6.77 6.39 -4.56
CA ILE A 291 -6.93 7.40 -3.51
C ILE A 291 -5.93 7.09 -2.39
N CYS A 292 -5.22 8.09 -1.91
CA CYS A 292 -4.32 8.04 -0.77
C CYS A 292 -4.34 9.36 0.01
N GLY A 293 -3.79 9.36 1.23
CA GLY A 293 -3.81 10.51 2.13
C GLY A 293 -4.94 10.43 3.17
N PRO A 294 -5.15 11.51 3.97
CA PRO A 294 -6.08 11.51 5.10
C PRO A 294 -7.51 11.08 4.76
N ALA A 295 -7.99 11.35 3.54
CA ALA A 295 -9.32 10.90 3.08
C ALA A 295 -9.50 9.37 3.15
N LEU A 296 -8.41 8.59 3.13
CA LEU A 296 -8.44 7.13 3.18
C LEU A 296 -8.50 6.58 4.61
N ARG A 297 -8.14 7.38 5.64
CA ARG A 297 -7.97 6.92 7.03
C ARG A 297 -9.16 6.14 7.60
N PRO A 298 -10.42 6.63 7.54
CA PRO A 298 -11.54 5.90 8.13
C PRO A 298 -11.78 4.54 7.49
N ILE A 299 -11.46 4.38 6.20
CA ILE A 299 -11.55 3.11 5.48
C ILE A 299 -10.43 2.17 5.93
N ALA A 300 -9.20 2.69 6.05
CA ALA A 300 -8.05 1.92 6.51
C ALA A 300 -8.23 1.42 7.95
N LEU A 301 -8.69 2.29 8.87
CA LEU A 301 -9.00 1.92 10.25
C LEU A 301 -10.02 0.78 10.33
N ARG A 302 -11.13 0.87 9.57
CA ARG A 302 -12.12 -0.19 9.51
C ARG A 302 -11.51 -1.51 9.06
N VAL A 303 -10.69 -1.49 7.99
CA VAL A 303 -10.07 -2.73 7.47
C VAL A 303 -9.08 -3.31 8.46
N VAL A 304 -8.22 -2.48 9.08
CA VAL A 304 -7.29 -2.94 10.12
C VAL A 304 -8.05 -3.59 11.28
N TRP A 305 -9.13 -2.93 11.76
CA TRP A 305 -9.96 -3.43 12.84
C TRP A 305 -10.65 -4.76 12.49
N GLU A 306 -11.14 -4.93 11.25
CA GLU A 306 -11.72 -6.19 10.78
C GLU A 306 -10.68 -7.31 10.63
N VAL A 307 -9.51 -7.00 10.05
CA VAL A 307 -8.44 -7.97 9.82
C VAL A 307 -7.83 -8.43 11.14
N ALA A 308 -7.54 -7.53 12.08
CA ALA A 308 -6.97 -7.87 13.38
C ALA A 308 -7.87 -8.81 14.22
N GLN A 309 -9.18 -8.84 13.94
CA GLN A 309 -10.09 -9.80 14.57
C GLN A 309 -10.15 -11.15 13.83
N ALA A 310 -9.69 -11.20 12.59
CA ALA A 310 -9.82 -12.35 11.72
C ALA A 310 -8.57 -13.23 11.68
N VAL A 311 -7.38 -12.66 11.95
CA VAL A 311 -6.09 -13.36 11.89
C VAL A 311 -5.37 -13.33 13.25
N ASP A 312 -4.43 -14.24 13.43
CA ASP A 312 -3.55 -14.28 14.61
C ASP A 312 -2.17 -13.68 14.35
N VAL A 313 -1.77 -13.56 13.06
CA VAL A 313 -0.51 -12.92 12.67
C VAL A 313 -0.56 -11.40 12.84
N PRO A 314 0.60 -10.73 13.06
CA PRO A 314 0.69 -9.29 13.20
C PRO A 314 0.09 -8.53 12.00
N VAL A 315 -0.54 -7.38 12.28
CA VAL A 315 -1.12 -6.50 11.26
C VAL A 315 -0.34 -5.19 11.16
N VAL A 316 0.05 -4.79 9.96
CA VAL A 316 0.63 -3.48 9.66
C VAL A 316 -0.47 -2.57 9.12
N GLY A 317 -0.87 -1.56 9.91
CA GLY A 317 -1.91 -0.60 9.52
C GLY A 317 -1.36 0.48 8.58
N ILE A 318 -1.96 0.67 7.41
CA ILE A 318 -1.52 1.65 6.39
C ILE A 318 -2.72 2.39 5.83
N GLY A 319 -2.67 3.73 5.83
CA GLY A 319 -3.67 4.54 5.11
C GLY A 319 -4.09 5.80 5.88
N GLY A 320 -3.72 6.94 5.34
CA GLY A 320 -4.12 8.25 5.83
C GLY A 320 -3.42 8.75 7.07
N VAL A 321 -2.39 8.07 7.55
CA VAL A 321 -1.59 8.47 8.72
C VAL A 321 -0.73 9.69 8.39
N ALA A 322 -0.88 10.76 9.18
CA ALA A 322 -0.16 12.02 9.03
C ALA A 322 0.22 12.69 10.37
N ALA A 323 -0.23 12.15 11.51
CA ALA A 323 0.05 12.65 12.85
C ALA A 323 0.13 11.48 13.85
N ILE A 324 0.61 11.77 15.06
CA ILE A 324 0.74 10.75 16.12
C ILE A 324 -0.61 10.15 16.53
N ASP A 325 -1.67 10.95 16.59
CA ASP A 325 -3.01 10.45 16.90
C ASP A 325 -3.48 9.39 15.89
N ASP A 326 -3.09 9.54 14.61
CA ASP A 326 -3.41 8.56 13.59
C ASP A 326 -2.67 7.24 13.82
N VAL A 327 -1.42 7.31 14.34
CA VAL A 327 -0.64 6.12 14.73
C VAL A 327 -1.32 5.41 15.90
N LEU A 328 -1.70 6.16 16.93
CA LEU A 328 -2.39 5.62 18.11
C LEU A 328 -3.73 4.96 17.72
N ASP A 329 -4.50 5.59 16.83
CA ASP A 329 -5.74 5.02 16.30
C ASP A 329 -5.50 3.68 15.59
N MET A 330 -4.45 3.59 14.74
CA MET A 330 -4.10 2.33 14.05
C MET A 330 -3.70 1.22 15.03
N LEU A 331 -2.88 1.55 16.05
CA LEU A 331 -2.50 0.60 17.08
C LEU A 331 -3.73 0.14 17.86
N ALA A 332 -4.57 1.07 18.32
CA ALA A 332 -5.81 0.76 19.04
C ALA A 332 -6.77 -0.10 18.21
N ALA A 333 -6.83 0.09 16.91
CA ALA A 333 -7.61 -0.73 15.97
C ALA A 333 -7.04 -2.14 15.75
N GLY A 334 -5.87 -2.47 16.30
CA GLY A 334 -5.27 -3.79 16.27
C GLY A 334 -4.02 -3.92 15.39
N ALA A 335 -3.50 -2.81 14.86
CA ALA A 335 -2.21 -2.86 14.19
C ALA A 335 -1.07 -3.10 15.19
N SER A 336 -0.08 -3.93 14.81
CA SER A 336 1.18 -4.10 15.54
C SER A 336 2.23 -3.09 15.08
N ALA A 337 2.16 -2.65 13.83
CA ALA A 337 3.01 -1.62 13.25
C ALA A 337 2.19 -0.72 12.31
N VAL A 338 2.75 0.47 11.98
CA VAL A 338 2.03 1.50 11.22
C VAL A 338 2.89 1.98 10.05
N GLY A 339 2.35 1.84 8.84
CA GLY A 339 3.01 2.26 7.60
C GLY A 339 2.63 3.69 7.20
N ILE A 340 3.64 4.55 7.06
CA ILE A 340 3.48 5.93 6.62
C ILE A 340 3.67 6.00 5.10
N GLY A 341 2.57 6.34 4.41
CA GLY A 341 2.53 6.41 2.95
C GLY A 341 2.72 7.83 2.42
N VAL A 342 1.75 8.30 1.67
CA VAL A 342 1.81 9.54 0.87
C VAL A 342 2.14 10.80 1.66
N ALA A 343 1.88 10.85 2.97
CA ALA A 343 2.26 11.98 3.82
C ALA A 343 3.78 12.23 3.79
N ALA A 344 4.58 11.18 3.61
CA ALA A 344 6.02 11.28 3.47
C ALA A 344 6.49 11.91 2.14
N LEU A 345 5.62 12.07 1.14
CA LEU A 345 5.94 12.87 -0.06
C LEU A 345 5.95 14.37 0.23
N ALA A 346 5.10 14.82 1.13
CA ALA A 346 5.06 16.22 1.56
C ALA A 346 6.13 16.52 2.61
N ASP A 347 6.42 15.55 3.47
CA ASP A 347 7.39 15.65 4.55
C ASP A 347 8.15 14.32 4.73
N PRO A 348 9.32 14.16 4.11
CA PRO A 348 10.12 12.95 4.24
C PRO A 348 10.58 12.63 5.68
N MET A 349 10.65 13.64 6.56
CA MET A 349 11.01 13.46 7.96
C MET A 349 9.85 12.98 8.83
N LEU A 350 8.62 13.03 8.34
CA LEU A 350 7.44 12.66 9.13
C LEU A 350 7.53 11.26 9.75
N PRO A 351 7.92 10.19 9.03
CA PRO A 351 8.00 8.86 9.66
C PRO A 351 9.00 8.82 10.82
N VAL A 352 10.14 9.50 10.69
CA VAL A 352 11.18 9.57 11.75
C VAL A 352 10.65 10.32 12.97
N ARG A 353 9.96 11.46 12.77
CA ARG A 353 9.36 12.21 13.88
C ARG A 353 8.28 11.40 14.60
N LEU A 354 7.43 10.69 13.86
CA LEU A 354 6.38 9.86 14.46
C LEU A 354 6.93 8.73 15.33
N ALA A 355 8.13 8.23 15.04
CA ALA A 355 8.80 7.26 15.91
C ALA A 355 9.18 7.88 17.28
N ASP A 356 9.68 9.12 17.28
CA ASP A 356 9.97 9.84 18.53
C ASP A 356 8.69 10.22 19.28
N GLU A 357 7.72 10.79 18.56
CA GLU A 357 6.43 11.20 19.14
C GLU A 357 5.68 10.02 19.74
N LEU A 358 5.83 8.79 19.20
CA LEU A 358 5.22 7.60 19.76
C LEU A 358 5.81 7.25 21.13
N ALA A 359 7.12 7.37 21.32
CA ALA A 359 7.73 7.15 22.63
C ALA A 359 7.20 8.15 23.68
N ASP A 360 7.02 9.41 23.27
CA ASP A 360 6.46 10.44 24.14
C ASP A 360 4.97 10.18 24.45
N ALA A 361 4.21 9.77 23.44
CA ALA A 361 2.80 9.40 23.62
C ALA A 361 2.63 8.21 24.57
N CYS A 362 3.45 7.17 24.44
CA CYS A 362 3.46 6.03 25.37
C CYS A 362 3.73 6.47 26.81
N ARG A 363 4.73 7.37 27.02
CA ARG A 363 5.00 7.92 28.35
C ARG A 363 3.81 8.70 28.92
N ALA A 364 3.19 9.55 28.10
CA ALA A 364 2.02 10.31 28.49
C ALA A 364 0.81 9.44 28.86
N LEU A 365 0.66 8.31 28.16
CA LEU A 365 -0.38 7.30 28.41
C LEU A 365 -0.04 6.36 29.59
N GLY A 366 1.21 6.39 30.09
CA GLY A 366 1.66 5.52 31.17
C GLY A 366 1.86 4.06 30.75
N VAL A 367 2.03 3.77 29.46
CA VAL A 367 2.32 2.42 28.95
C VAL A 367 3.82 2.21 28.80
N ALA A 368 4.32 1.06 29.23
CA ALA A 368 5.73 0.74 29.21
C ALA A 368 6.20 0.20 27.86
N ALA A 369 5.27 -0.28 27.03
CA ALA A 369 5.57 -0.83 25.72
C ALA A 369 4.51 -0.45 24.68
N ALA A 370 4.91 -0.10 23.45
CA ALA A 370 3.98 0.26 22.37
C ALA A 370 2.98 -0.86 22.04
N ARG A 371 3.38 -2.13 22.21
CA ARG A 371 2.49 -3.30 22.02
C ARG A 371 1.30 -3.32 22.97
N GLU A 372 1.35 -2.62 24.10
CA GLU A 372 0.21 -2.50 25.03
C GLU A 372 -0.94 -1.68 24.44
N LEU A 373 -0.67 -0.85 23.42
CA LEU A 373 -1.67 -0.07 22.69
C LEU A 373 -2.39 -0.91 21.63
N THR A 374 -1.77 -2.03 21.18
CA THR A 374 -2.32 -2.86 20.10
C THR A 374 -3.64 -3.49 20.51
N GLY A 375 -4.69 -3.16 19.73
CA GLY A 375 -6.02 -3.77 19.91
C GLY A 375 -6.81 -3.25 21.12
N THR A 376 -6.41 -2.16 21.76
CA THR A 376 -7.11 -1.61 22.92
C THR A 376 -8.56 -1.19 22.62
N ALA A 377 -8.89 -0.89 21.36
CA ALA A 377 -10.25 -0.59 20.92
C ALA A 377 -11.02 -1.84 20.45
N LEU A 378 -10.36 -3.00 20.32
CA LEU A 378 -11.03 -4.22 19.87
C LEU A 378 -11.96 -4.78 20.98
N PRO A 379 -13.10 -5.39 20.61
CA PRO A 379 -13.91 -6.10 21.58
C PRO A 379 -13.10 -7.27 22.17
N ALA A 380 -13.30 -7.55 23.46
CA ALA A 380 -12.69 -8.73 24.08
C ALA A 380 -13.03 -9.98 23.22
N ARG A 381 -12.01 -10.73 22.82
CA ARG A 381 -12.24 -12.01 22.09
C ARG A 381 -13.14 -12.89 22.96
N ALA A 382 -14.30 -13.28 22.45
CA ALA A 382 -15.16 -14.26 23.13
C ALA A 382 -14.33 -15.52 23.33
N ALA A 383 -14.28 -16.02 24.57
CA ALA A 383 -13.64 -17.30 24.85
C ALA A 383 -14.25 -18.37 23.92
N PRO A 384 -13.43 -19.25 23.31
CA PRO A 384 -13.97 -20.32 22.49
C PRO A 384 -15.01 -21.08 23.31
N PRO A 385 -16.16 -21.49 22.70
CA PRO A 385 -17.19 -22.23 23.44
C PRO A 385 -16.52 -23.43 24.10
N SER A 386 -16.67 -23.53 25.41
CA SER A 386 -16.08 -24.62 26.18
C SER A 386 -16.62 -25.96 25.61
N THR A 387 -15.75 -26.82 25.14
CA THR A 387 -16.08 -28.16 24.66
C THR A 387 -16.59 -29.09 25.79
N ARG A 388 -16.96 -28.55 26.95
CA ARG A 388 -17.63 -29.28 28.04
C ARG A 388 -19.13 -29.28 27.83
N GLY A 389 -19.65 -30.15 26.99
CA GLY A 389 -21.09 -30.26 26.75
C GLY A 389 -21.54 -31.39 25.86
N ALA A 390 -20.61 -32.27 25.42
CA ALA A 390 -20.97 -33.39 24.54
C ALA A 390 -21.01 -34.76 25.23
N GLU A 391 -21.08 -34.81 26.56
CA GLU A 391 -21.18 -36.07 27.32
C GLU A 391 -22.42 -36.11 28.19
N TYR A 392 -23.63 -35.98 27.63
CA TYR A 392 -24.86 -36.45 28.27
C TYR A 392 -25.99 -36.55 27.22
N ALA A 393 -25.91 -37.59 26.39
CA ALA A 393 -27.07 -38.23 25.73
C ALA A 393 -26.67 -39.61 25.26
N ARG A 394 -26.71 -40.56 26.17
CA ARG A 394 -26.90 -42.01 25.88
C ARG A 394 -28.10 -42.49 26.63
#